data_92d0c110f5ae1d3211069b3dc757607b
#
_entry.id   92d0c110f5ae1d3211069b3dc757607b
#
_cell.length_a   1.000
_cell.length_b   1.000
_cell.length_c   1.000
_cell.angle_alpha   90.00
_cell.angle_beta   90.00
_cell.angle_gamma   90.00
#
_symmetry.space_group_name_H-M   'P 1'
#
loop_
_entity.id
_entity.type
_entity.pdbx_description
1 polymer ?
#
loop_
_entity_poly.entity_id
_entity_poly.type
_entity_poly.pdbx_seq_one_letter_code
_entity_poly.pdbx_strand_id
1 'polypeptide(L)'
;MTTSVSPLGTVALPTAGSGPYALAVGPDGHLWCTLVHCGRIARLNPSTGRVEEFALDSSDCGPTLITAGPDGALWFTRYRDHRIGRITVAGEARSYALPGGAGGPYGIAAGPDGALWFTLTNTDRVGRIGTDGEVREFPLPCEGGFPSFLTAGHDGALWFTLNQANAIGRITVSGEVRLHPLPTPGVAPVGLVAGPDGSLWFAEIGAGRIGRLTTGEAGVEITEFPLPEADCRPHAVAVAPDGTCWFTEWGTGRIGSVTPDGKITEYPLAAPGREPHGLVFGPDGTLYVAEERGGVSRWEVRRTGR
;
A
#
# COMPACT_ATOMS: atom_id res chain seq x y z
N MET A 1 -21.00 -18.65 3.43
CA MET A 1 -19.71 -19.10 2.86
C MET A 1 -18.68 -19.06 3.97
N THR A 2 -17.89 -20.12 4.14
CA THR A 2 -16.78 -20.16 5.12
C THR A 2 -15.48 -19.97 4.34
N THR A 3 -14.63 -19.06 4.81
CA THR A 3 -13.28 -18.87 4.26
C THR A 3 -12.31 -19.67 5.12
N SER A 4 -11.52 -20.57 4.53
CA SER A 4 -10.40 -21.22 5.17
C SER A 4 -9.11 -20.53 4.76
N VAL A 5 -8.23 -20.29 5.73
CA VAL A 5 -6.96 -19.61 5.52
C VAL A 5 -5.86 -20.46 6.11
N SER A 6 -4.83 -20.73 5.34
CA SER A 6 -3.70 -21.54 5.79
C SER A 6 -2.36 -21.01 5.30
N PRO A 7 -1.31 -21.00 6.14
CA PRO A 7 0.01 -20.57 5.72
C PRO A 7 0.63 -21.60 4.76
N LEU A 8 1.21 -21.12 3.67
CA LEU A 8 1.98 -21.91 2.70
C LEU A 8 3.51 -21.81 2.93
N GLY A 9 3.93 -21.08 3.98
CA GLY A 9 5.31 -20.84 4.32
C GLY A 9 5.82 -19.47 3.90
N THR A 10 7.09 -19.21 4.19
CA THR A 10 7.74 -17.91 3.94
C THR A 10 8.87 -18.10 2.91
N VAL A 11 8.92 -17.23 1.91
CA VAL A 11 10.03 -17.13 0.96
C VAL A 11 11.09 -16.24 1.59
N ALA A 12 12.29 -16.81 1.81
CA ALA A 12 13.43 -16.06 2.28
C ALA A 12 13.99 -15.17 1.15
N LEU A 13 14.45 -13.98 1.53
CA LEU A 13 15.13 -13.07 0.60
C LEU A 13 16.64 -13.30 0.65
N PRO A 14 17.35 -13.19 -0.50
CA PRO A 14 18.80 -13.39 -0.58
C PRO A 14 19.60 -12.48 0.36
N THR A 15 19.23 -11.20 0.45
CA THR A 15 19.88 -10.25 1.36
C THR A 15 19.24 -10.31 2.74
N ALA A 16 19.98 -10.82 3.73
CA ALA A 16 19.53 -10.88 5.13
C ALA A 16 19.29 -9.46 5.69
N GLY A 17 18.21 -9.28 6.47
CA GLY A 17 17.87 -7.99 7.07
C GLY A 17 17.49 -6.90 6.05
N SER A 18 17.11 -7.29 4.84
CA SER A 18 16.78 -6.36 3.75
C SER A 18 15.55 -5.50 3.98
N GLY A 19 14.66 -5.91 4.90
CA GLY A 19 13.42 -5.20 5.23
C GLY A 19 12.40 -5.18 4.08
N PRO A 20 11.77 -6.33 3.74
CA PRO A 20 10.67 -6.34 2.78
C PRO A 20 9.51 -5.50 3.31
N TYR A 21 9.05 -4.51 2.52
CA TYR A 21 8.12 -3.51 3.00
C TYR A 21 6.80 -3.47 2.22
N ALA A 22 6.84 -3.27 0.92
CA ALA A 22 5.64 -3.25 0.09
C ALA A 22 5.73 -4.23 -1.08
N LEU A 23 4.57 -4.67 -1.54
CA LEU A 23 4.41 -5.64 -2.61
C LEU A 23 3.49 -5.11 -3.71
N ALA A 24 3.83 -5.39 -4.95
CA ALA A 24 2.96 -5.18 -6.10
C ALA A 24 3.06 -6.36 -7.07
N VAL A 25 1.97 -6.64 -7.80
CA VAL A 25 2.01 -7.54 -8.96
C VAL A 25 2.55 -6.76 -10.15
N GLY A 26 3.65 -7.22 -10.72
CA GLY A 26 4.23 -6.61 -11.91
C GLY A 26 3.52 -7.02 -13.20
N PRO A 27 3.75 -6.28 -14.30
CA PRO A 27 3.17 -6.58 -15.60
C PRO A 27 3.68 -7.92 -16.17
N ASP A 28 4.76 -8.45 -15.62
CA ASP A 28 5.34 -9.78 -15.93
C ASP A 28 4.70 -10.93 -15.13
N GLY A 29 3.68 -10.64 -14.30
CA GLY A 29 3.01 -11.61 -13.44
C GLY A 29 3.84 -12.04 -12.23
N HIS A 30 5.00 -11.42 -11.97
CA HIS A 30 5.79 -11.63 -10.77
C HIS A 30 5.38 -10.67 -9.65
N LEU A 31 5.76 -11.01 -8.44
CA LEU A 31 5.64 -10.10 -7.30
C LEU A 31 6.91 -9.26 -7.19
N TRP A 32 6.74 -7.98 -7.02
CA TRP A 32 7.82 -7.03 -6.82
C TRP A 32 7.74 -6.45 -5.42
N CYS A 33 8.86 -6.46 -4.71
CA CYS A 33 8.95 -6.08 -3.30
C CYS A 33 10.03 -5.04 -3.09
N THR A 34 9.71 -3.97 -2.36
CA THR A 34 10.70 -3.00 -1.90
C THR A 34 11.45 -3.54 -0.69
N LEU A 35 12.77 -3.34 -0.67
CA LEU A 35 13.66 -3.74 0.42
C LEU A 35 14.22 -2.48 1.09
N VAL A 36 13.50 -1.98 2.10
CA VAL A 36 13.66 -0.62 2.65
C VAL A 36 15.00 -0.38 3.35
N HIS A 37 15.68 -1.44 3.81
CA HIS A 37 16.92 -1.32 4.59
C HIS A 37 18.19 -1.36 3.74
N CYS A 38 18.11 -1.78 2.48
CA CYS A 38 19.32 -2.03 1.68
C CYS A 38 19.28 -1.41 0.26
N GLY A 39 18.26 -0.58 -0.05
CA GLY A 39 18.16 0.07 -1.36
C GLY A 39 18.08 -0.93 -2.51
N ARG A 40 17.22 -1.93 -2.41
CA ARG A 40 16.99 -2.95 -3.42
C ARG A 40 15.52 -3.12 -3.74
N ILE A 41 15.25 -3.69 -4.89
CA ILE A 41 13.92 -4.21 -5.27
C ILE A 41 14.09 -5.71 -5.50
N ALA A 42 13.20 -6.52 -4.91
CA ALA A 42 13.14 -7.95 -5.15
C ALA A 42 12.02 -8.30 -6.14
N ARG A 43 12.27 -9.27 -7.01
CA ARG A 43 11.28 -9.91 -7.88
C ARG A 43 11.12 -11.37 -7.47
N LEU A 44 9.92 -11.76 -7.10
CA LEU A 44 9.55 -13.12 -6.69
C LEU A 44 8.67 -13.76 -7.76
N ASN A 45 9.09 -14.90 -8.30
CA ASN A 45 8.24 -15.73 -9.14
C ASN A 45 7.26 -16.54 -8.27
N PRO A 46 5.93 -16.31 -8.36
CA PRO A 46 4.94 -16.94 -7.50
C PRO A 46 4.89 -18.47 -7.69
N SER A 47 5.14 -18.97 -8.90
CA SER A 47 5.05 -20.40 -9.22
C SER A 47 6.25 -21.22 -8.75
N THR A 48 7.47 -20.63 -8.79
CA THR A 48 8.71 -21.36 -8.46
C THR A 48 9.30 -20.97 -7.11
N GLY A 49 8.89 -19.84 -6.54
CA GLY A 49 9.47 -19.25 -5.34
C GLY A 49 10.87 -18.65 -5.56
N ARG A 50 11.36 -18.58 -6.80
CA ARG A 50 12.66 -17.97 -7.10
C ARG A 50 12.61 -16.47 -6.87
N VAL A 51 13.63 -15.95 -6.19
CA VAL A 51 13.81 -14.53 -5.92
C VAL A 51 15.03 -14.01 -6.65
N GLU A 52 14.91 -12.84 -7.26
CA GLU A 52 16.00 -12.04 -7.81
C GLU A 52 15.97 -10.65 -7.14
N GLU A 53 17.14 -10.10 -6.85
CA GLU A 53 17.26 -8.78 -6.24
C GLU A 53 18.07 -7.84 -7.14
N PHE A 54 17.55 -6.63 -7.32
CA PHE A 54 18.14 -5.57 -8.12
C PHE A 54 18.61 -4.44 -7.21
N ALA A 55 19.90 -4.15 -7.23
CA ALA A 55 20.46 -3.02 -6.48
C ALA A 55 20.07 -1.71 -7.14
N LEU A 56 19.68 -0.73 -6.34
CA LEU A 56 19.48 0.64 -6.78
C LEU A 56 20.80 1.42 -6.74
N ASP A 57 20.80 2.64 -7.27
CA ASP A 57 21.95 3.55 -7.30
C ASP A 57 22.38 4.07 -5.92
N SER A 58 21.58 3.85 -4.88
CA SER A 58 21.91 4.15 -3.49
C SER A 58 21.35 3.07 -2.56
N SER A 59 22.20 2.55 -1.66
CA SER A 59 21.79 1.56 -0.65
C SER A 59 20.93 2.17 0.47
N ASP A 60 20.95 3.48 0.66
CA ASP A 60 20.24 4.20 1.71
C ASP A 60 19.02 4.97 1.20
N CYS A 61 18.59 4.74 -0.03
CA CYS A 61 17.46 5.47 -0.62
C CYS A 61 16.09 5.18 0.03
N GLY A 62 15.96 4.09 0.78
CA GLY A 62 14.73 3.71 1.47
C GLY A 62 13.53 3.54 0.52
N PRO A 63 13.54 2.55 -0.40
CA PRO A 63 12.38 2.30 -1.26
C PRO A 63 11.21 1.85 -0.40
N THR A 64 10.06 2.55 -0.51
CA THR A 64 8.87 2.32 0.34
C THR A 64 7.75 1.66 -0.44
N LEU A 65 6.81 2.42 -0.98
CA LEU A 65 5.69 1.82 -1.72
C LEU A 65 6.02 1.63 -3.19
N ILE A 66 5.39 0.63 -3.81
CA ILE A 66 5.63 0.20 -5.19
C ILE A 66 4.31 -0.10 -5.90
N THR A 67 4.22 0.23 -7.18
CA THR A 67 3.06 -0.05 -8.04
C THR A 67 3.50 -0.36 -9.46
N ALA A 68 2.65 -1.07 -10.21
CA ALA A 68 2.81 -1.20 -11.64
C ALA A 68 2.45 0.11 -12.34
N GLY A 69 3.29 0.58 -13.24
CA GLY A 69 3.05 1.76 -14.04
C GLY A 69 2.38 1.46 -15.39
N PRO A 70 1.77 2.48 -16.03
CA PRO A 70 1.10 2.33 -17.32
C PRO A 70 2.07 2.05 -18.49
N ASP A 71 3.35 2.22 -18.27
CA ASP A 71 4.45 2.00 -19.22
C ASP A 71 5.08 0.60 -19.13
N GLY A 72 4.46 -0.35 -18.40
CA GLY A 72 4.94 -1.70 -18.22
C GLY A 72 6.17 -1.84 -17.30
N ALA A 73 6.48 -0.82 -16.51
CA ALA A 73 7.51 -0.84 -15.48
C ALA A 73 6.89 -0.80 -14.07
N LEU A 74 7.71 -1.04 -13.06
CA LEU A 74 7.35 -0.78 -11.67
C LEU A 74 7.84 0.61 -11.29
N TRP A 75 7.02 1.33 -10.52
CA TRP A 75 7.34 2.64 -10.00
C TRP A 75 7.26 2.60 -8.47
N PHE A 76 8.20 3.25 -7.79
CA PHE A 76 8.30 3.20 -6.34
C PHE A 76 8.80 4.53 -5.76
N THR A 77 8.41 4.77 -4.53
CA THR A 77 8.88 5.93 -3.77
C THR A 77 10.20 5.60 -3.07
N ARG A 78 11.08 6.60 -3.00
CA ARG A 78 12.36 6.55 -2.29
C ARG A 78 12.33 7.63 -1.22
N TYR A 79 11.88 7.22 -0.04
CA TYR A 79 11.55 8.15 1.04
C TYR A 79 12.76 8.94 1.55
N ARG A 80 13.92 8.28 1.72
CA ARG A 80 15.06 8.88 2.38
C ARG A 80 15.84 9.84 1.50
N ASP A 81 15.90 9.62 0.20
CA ASP A 81 16.61 10.48 -0.74
C ASP A 81 15.68 11.33 -1.62
N HIS A 82 14.37 11.34 -1.29
CA HIS A 82 13.36 12.21 -1.88
C HIS A 82 13.24 12.10 -3.42
N ARG A 83 13.21 10.86 -3.91
CA ARG A 83 13.12 10.56 -5.35
C ARG A 83 11.98 9.62 -5.66
N ILE A 84 11.56 9.59 -6.91
CA ILE A 84 10.72 8.53 -7.45
C ILE A 84 11.61 7.57 -8.24
N GLY A 85 11.52 6.28 -7.94
CA GLY A 85 12.22 5.23 -8.66
C GLY A 85 11.33 4.57 -9.71
N ARG A 86 11.94 4.09 -10.77
CA ARG A 86 11.35 3.27 -11.82
C ARG A 86 12.27 2.11 -12.14
N ILE A 87 11.71 0.89 -12.27
CA ILE A 87 12.45 -0.30 -12.64
C ILE A 87 11.69 -1.09 -13.70
N THR A 88 12.35 -1.46 -14.79
CA THR A 88 11.76 -2.33 -15.81
C THR A 88 11.69 -3.78 -15.32
N VAL A 89 10.87 -4.61 -15.98
CA VAL A 89 10.83 -6.06 -15.69
C VAL A 89 12.14 -6.78 -16.00
N ALA A 90 13.04 -6.14 -16.74
CA ALA A 90 14.41 -6.63 -16.98
C ALA A 90 15.41 -6.23 -15.87
N GLY A 91 14.96 -5.42 -14.87
CA GLY A 91 15.79 -4.98 -13.74
C GLY A 91 16.56 -3.68 -13.98
N GLU A 92 16.30 -2.96 -15.07
CA GLU A 92 16.92 -1.64 -15.34
C GLU A 92 16.24 -0.57 -14.50
N ALA A 93 16.96 -0.01 -13.52
CA ALA A 93 16.46 1.00 -12.61
C ALA A 93 16.87 2.43 -13.02
N ARG A 94 15.97 3.38 -12.78
CA ARG A 94 16.18 4.84 -12.90
C ARG A 94 15.53 5.55 -11.73
N SER A 95 15.95 6.79 -11.46
CA SER A 95 15.33 7.62 -10.44
C SER A 95 15.17 9.07 -10.91
N TYR A 96 14.11 9.72 -10.42
CA TYR A 96 13.74 11.10 -10.76
C TYR A 96 13.76 11.94 -9.50
N ALA A 97 14.50 13.06 -9.54
CA ALA A 97 14.53 14.03 -8.45
C ALA A 97 13.21 14.81 -8.39
N LEU A 98 12.76 15.13 -7.19
CA LEU A 98 11.60 15.98 -6.98
C LEU A 98 11.99 17.45 -6.99
N PRO A 99 11.19 18.36 -7.59
CA PRO A 99 11.53 19.79 -7.69
C PRO A 99 11.77 20.46 -6.34
N GLY A 100 11.02 20.09 -5.32
CA GLY A 100 11.12 20.65 -3.95
C GLY A 100 12.25 20.07 -3.09
N GLY A 101 12.92 19.01 -3.51
CA GLY A 101 14.10 18.41 -2.87
C GLY A 101 13.90 17.70 -1.54
N ALA A 102 12.83 17.92 -0.78
CA ALA A 102 12.65 17.42 0.60
C ALA A 102 11.25 16.82 0.88
N GLY A 103 10.54 16.40 -0.15
CA GLY A 103 9.12 16.03 -0.06
C GLY A 103 8.80 14.78 0.77
N GLY A 104 9.72 13.83 0.94
CA GLY A 104 9.45 12.55 1.58
C GLY A 104 8.35 11.76 0.84
N PRO A 105 8.58 11.31 -0.43
CA PRO A 105 7.57 10.59 -1.18
C PRO A 105 7.29 9.25 -0.52
N TYR A 106 5.99 8.92 -0.32
CA TYR A 106 5.62 7.71 0.41
C TYR A 106 4.61 6.85 -0.36
N GLY A 107 3.34 7.26 -0.47
CA GLY A 107 2.32 6.58 -1.27
C GLY A 107 2.58 6.73 -2.77
N ILE A 108 2.26 5.72 -3.58
CA ILE A 108 2.34 5.79 -5.04
C ILE A 108 1.29 4.89 -5.68
N ALA A 109 0.60 5.39 -6.71
CA ALA A 109 -0.35 4.63 -7.50
C ALA A 109 -0.38 5.11 -8.95
N ALA A 110 -0.78 4.24 -9.87
CA ALA A 110 -1.11 4.64 -11.24
C ALA A 110 -2.43 5.42 -11.25
N GLY A 111 -2.42 6.59 -11.87
CA GLY A 111 -3.60 7.44 -12.02
C GLY A 111 -4.40 7.11 -13.28
N PRO A 112 -5.68 7.54 -13.34
CA PRO A 112 -6.54 7.30 -14.49
C PRO A 112 -6.13 8.10 -15.73
N ASP A 113 -5.23 9.07 -15.56
CA ASP A 113 -4.66 9.93 -16.61
C ASP A 113 -3.36 9.38 -17.23
N GLY A 114 -2.98 8.13 -16.93
CA GLY A 114 -1.78 7.47 -17.42
C GLY A 114 -0.47 7.98 -16.81
N ALA A 115 -0.52 8.68 -15.69
CA ALA A 115 0.64 9.10 -14.90
C ALA A 115 0.70 8.34 -13.57
N LEU A 116 1.81 8.48 -12.85
CA LEU A 116 1.93 8.04 -11.47
C LEU A 116 1.60 9.24 -10.55
N TRP A 117 0.88 8.96 -9.48
CA TRP A 117 0.56 9.91 -8.44
C TRP A 117 1.17 9.45 -7.12
N PHE A 118 1.68 10.37 -6.33
CA PHE A 118 2.36 10.04 -5.08
C PHE A 118 2.14 11.11 -4.00
N THR A 119 2.23 10.70 -2.75
CA THR A 119 2.14 11.61 -1.61
C THR A 119 3.52 12.12 -1.22
N LEU A 120 3.57 13.35 -0.70
CA LEU A 120 4.77 14.02 -0.19
C LEU A 120 4.54 14.35 1.29
N THR A 121 4.91 13.42 2.18
CA THR A 121 4.56 13.45 3.61
C THR A 121 5.12 14.66 4.34
N ASN A 122 6.29 15.16 3.95
CA ASN A 122 6.99 16.23 4.65
C ASN A 122 6.55 17.65 4.24
N THR A 123 5.77 17.77 3.16
CA THR A 123 5.44 19.08 2.56
C THR A 123 3.96 19.28 2.29
N ASP A 124 3.09 18.38 2.78
CA ASP A 124 1.63 18.43 2.56
C ASP A 124 1.26 18.65 1.10
N ARG A 125 1.79 17.78 0.24
CA ARG A 125 1.53 17.83 -1.20
C ARG A 125 1.17 16.44 -1.74
N VAL A 126 0.52 16.44 -2.87
CA VAL A 126 0.41 15.28 -3.77
C VAL A 126 1.21 15.61 -5.03
N GLY A 127 2.06 14.68 -5.44
CA GLY A 127 2.84 14.80 -6.67
C GLY A 127 2.25 13.93 -7.78
N ARG A 128 2.50 14.34 -9.02
CA ARG A 128 2.19 13.62 -10.25
C ARG A 128 3.47 13.54 -11.08
N ILE A 129 3.80 12.36 -11.60
CA ILE A 129 4.93 12.16 -12.51
C ILE A 129 4.47 11.44 -13.76
N GLY A 130 4.75 12.02 -14.91
CA GLY A 130 4.56 11.37 -16.22
C GLY A 130 5.57 10.23 -16.41
N THR A 131 5.29 9.30 -17.30
CA THR A 131 6.24 8.22 -17.67
C THR A 131 7.50 8.75 -18.36
N ASP A 132 7.48 10.00 -18.82
CA ASP A 132 8.60 10.78 -19.33
C ASP A 132 9.46 11.42 -18.23
N GLY A 133 8.97 11.42 -16.98
CA GLY A 133 9.65 11.99 -15.81
C GLY A 133 9.26 13.44 -15.48
N GLU A 134 8.29 14.03 -16.19
CA GLU A 134 7.78 15.38 -15.85
C GLU A 134 7.01 15.31 -14.51
N VAL A 135 7.45 16.11 -13.53
CA VAL A 135 6.86 16.17 -12.19
C VAL A 135 6.04 17.45 -12.00
N ARG A 136 4.83 17.30 -11.44
CA ARG A 136 3.97 18.39 -10.94
C ARG A 136 3.57 18.11 -9.51
N GLU A 137 3.44 19.15 -8.69
CA GLU A 137 3.07 19.06 -7.29
C GLU A 137 1.85 19.94 -6.99
N PHE A 138 0.93 19.41 -6.19
CA PHE A 138 -0.32 20.06 -5.79
C PHE A 138 -0.33 20.24 -4.28
N PRO A 139 -0.41 21.48 -3.75
CA PRO A 139 -0.50 21.71 -2.32
C PRO A 139 -1.85 21.23 -1.77
N LEU A 140 -1.84 20.70 -0.56
CA LEU A 140 -3.06 20.32 0.15
C LEU A 140 -3.58 21.49 0.99
N PRO A 141 -4.90 21.60 1.19
CA PRO A 141 -5.51 22.65 2.02
C PRO A 141 -5.44 22.32 3.51
N CYS A 142 -4.28 21.88 3.99
CA CYS A 142 -4.01 21.57 5.39
C CYS A 142 -2.51 21.77 5.68
N GLU A 143 -2.17 21.93 6.96
CA GLU A 143 -0.80 21.98 7.46
C GLU A 143 -0.57 20.81 8.41
N GLY A 144 0.60 20.14 8.28
CA GLY A 144 0.96 18.98 9.09
C GLY A 144 0.05 17.78 8.87
N GLY A 145 -0.58 17.64 7.68
CA GLY A 145 -1.53 16.59 7.38
C GLY A 145 -0.91 15.20 7.24
N PHE A 146 0.37 15.14 6.91
CA PHE A 146 1.13 13.90 6.69
C PHE A 146 0.44 12.95 5.70
N PRO A 147 0.31 13.33 4.41
CA PRO A 147 -0.28 12.47 3.39
C PRO A 147 0.55 11.19 3.24
N SER A 148 -0.13 10.03 3.29
CA SER A 148 0.54 8.73 3.38
C SER A 148 0.23 7.84 2.18
N PHE A 149 -0.71 6.91 2.28
CA PHE A 149 -1.08 6.03 1.17
C PHE A 149 -1.95 6.73 0.14
N LEU A 150 -1.95 6.21 -1.09
CA LEU A 150 -2.72 6.76 -2.20
C LEU A 150 -3.19 5.63 -3.13
N THR A 151 -4.40 5.76 -3.66
CA THR A 151 -5.00 4.82 -4.62
C THR A 151 -5.87 5.55 -5.63
N ALA A 152 -6.07 4.97 -6.82
CA ALA A 152 -7.06 5.45 -7.77
C ALA A 152 -8.47 4.99 -7.35
N GLY A 153 -9.43 5.90 -7.31
CA GLY A 153 -10.84 5.61 -7.10
C GLY A 153 -11.56 5.27 -8.41
N HIS A 154 -12.73 4.63 -8.30
CA HIS A 154 -13.59 4.33 -9.45
C HIS A 154 -14.25 5.59 -10.06
N ASP A 155 -14.19 6.71 -9.36
CA ASP A 155 -14.71 8.02 -9.76
C ASP A 155 -13.73 8.84 -10.62
N GLY A 156 -12.61 8.24 -11.05
CA GLY A 156 -11.58 8.88 -11.85
C GLY A 156 -10.72 9.90 -11.10
N ALA A 157 -10.75 9.88 -9.78
CA ALA A 157 -9.88 10.70 -8.91
C ALA A 157 -8.87 9.81 -8.15
N LEU A 158 -7.89 10.44 -7.54
CA LEU A 158 -6.99 9.80 -6.58
C LEU A 158 -7.52 10.07 -5.17
N TRP A 159 -7.41 9.06 -4.32
CA TRP A 159 -7.75 9.15 -2.91
C TRP A 159 -6.53 8.86 -2.07
N PHE A 160 -6.36 9.55 -0.94
CA PHE A 160 -5.18 9.42 -0.10
C PHE A 160 -5.52 9.61 1.38
N THR A 161 -4.73 9.00 2.23
CA THR A 161 -4.85 9.15 3.68
C THR A 161 -4.03 10.34 4.17
N LEU A 162 -4.59 11.08 5.13
CA LEU A 162 -3.95 12.16 5.87
C LEU A 162 -3.80 11.73 7.33
N ASN A 163 -2.68 11.13 7.65
CA ASN A 163 -2.44 10.47 8.92
C ASN A 163 -2.61 11.41 10.13
N GLN A 164 -2.01 12.60 10.07
CA GLN A 164 -2.04 13.58 11.15
C GLN A 164 -3.29 14.49 11.11
N ALA A 165 -3.84 14.74 9.91
CA ALA A 165 -5.07 15.51 9.78
C ALA A 165 -6.34 14.69 10.04
N ASN A 166 -6.23 13.41 10.34
CA ASN A 166 -7.36 12.52 10.63
C ASN A 166 -8.45 12.54 9.54
N ALA A 167 -8.05 12.46 8.29
CA ALA A 167 -8.95 12.60 7.14
C ALA A 167 -8.56 11.70 5.97
N ILE A 168 -9.51 11.49 5.07
CA ILE A 168 -9.26 10.96 3.73
C ILE A 168 -9.34 12.11 2.74
N GLY A 169 -8.31 12.30 1.94
CA GLY A 169 -8.25 13.28 0.88
C GLY A 169 -8.64 12.69 -0.48
N ARG A 170 -9.24 13.53 -1.32
CA ARG A 170 -9.56 13.25 -2.72
C ARG A 170 -8.97 14.34 -3.59
N ILE A 171 -8.27 13.96 -4.67
CA ILE A 171 -7.73 14.89 -5.65
C ILE A 171 -8.12 14.46 -7.07
N THR A 172 -8.67 15.38 -7.86
CA THR A 172 -8.93 15.14 -9.28
C THR A 172 -7.63 15.21 -10.08
N VAL A 173 -7.62 14.67 -11.30
CA VAL A 173 -6.46 14.79 -12.21
C VAL A 173 -6.17 16.23 -12.64
N SER A 174 -7.10 17.15 -12.43
CA SER A 174 -6.93 18.61 -12.61
C SER A 174 -6.33 19.31 -11.38
N GLY A 175 -6.22 18.61 -10.22
CA GLY A 175 -5.63 19.15 -8.98
C GLY A 175 -6.64 19.72 -7.99
N GLU A 176 -7.95 19.53 -8.18
CA GLU A 176 -8.96 19.94 -7.19
C GLU A 176 -8.94 18.97 -5.99
N VAL A 177 -8.72 19.51 -4.79
CA VAL A 177 -8.61 18.73 -3.54
C VAL A 177 -9.87 18.90 -2.70
N ARG A 178 -10.35 17.78 -2.12
CA ARG A 178 -11.37 17.75 -1.07
C ARG A 178 -10.90 16.87 0.08
N LEU A 179 -11.20 17.26 1.31
CA LEU A 179 -10.88 16.51 2.51
C LEU A 179 -12.18 16.02 3.18
N HIS A 180 -12.14 14.76 3.62
CA HIS A 180 -13.25 14.10 4.33
C HIS A 180 -12.75 13.71 5.72
N PRO A 181 -13.09 14.49 6.78
CA PRO A 181 -12.70 14.16 8.16
C PRO A 181 -13.27 12.81 8.60
N LEU A 182 -12.48 12.06 9.35
CA LEU A 182 -12.92 10.79 9.93
C LEU A 182 -13.78 11.02 11.16
N PRO A 183 -14.81 10.17 11.42
CA PRO A 183 -15.73 10.32 12.53
C PRO A 183 -15.04 10.23 13.89
N THR A 184 -14.12 9.28 14.05
CA THR A 184 -13.36 9.10 15.28
C THR A 184 -12.08 9.92 15.23
N PRO A 185 -11.81 10.78 16.23
CA PRO A 185 -10.57 11.59 16.27
C PRO A 185 -9.35 10.73 16.59
N GLY A 186 -8.18 11.11 16.00
CA GLY A 186 -6.89 10.52 16.33
C GLY A 186 -6.68 9.09 15.81
N VAL A 187 -7.48 8.63 14.84
CA VAL A 187 -7.36 7.27 14.31
C VAL A 187 -6.14 7.09 13.40
N ALA A 188 -5.51 8.17 12.93
CA ALA A 188 -4.29 8.16 12.12
C ALA A 188 -4.38 7.21 10.91
N PRO A 189 -5.17 7.53 9.86
CA PRO A 189 -5.36 6.65 8.73
C PRO A 189 -4.07 6.44 7.93
N VAL A 190 -3.83 5.19 7.51
CA VAL A 190 -2.68 4.76 6.69
C VAL A 190 -3.15 3.92 5.52
N GLY A 191 -2.73 2.70 5.31
CA GLY A 191 -3.04 1.83 4.18
C GLY A 191 -4.40 2.11 3.54
N LEU A 192 -4.43 2.27 2.22
CA LEU A 192 -5.65 2.63 1.46
C LEU A 192 -5.72 1.85 0.15
N VAL A 193 -6.89 1.29 -0.15
CA VAL A 193 -7.14 0.56 -1.41
C VAL A 193 -8.59 0.73 -1.86
N ALA A 194 -8.82 0.71 -3.17
CA ALA A 194 -10.16 0.66 -3.74
C ALA A 194 -10.68 -0.79 -3.79
N GLY A 195 -11.90 -1.00 -3.34
CA GLY A 195 -12.62 -2.26 -3.45
C GLY A 195 -13.34 -2.41 -4.80
N PRO A 196 -13.73 -3.65 -5.19
CA PRO A 196 -14.38 -3.93 -6.46
C PRO A 196 -15.78 -3.29 -6.60
N ASP A 197 -16.38 -2.91 -5.50
CA ASP A 197 -17.68 -2.22 -5.42
C ASP A 197 -17.57 -0.68 -5.45
N GLY A 198 -16.37 -0.14 -5.65
CA GLY A 198 -16.08 1.28 -5.64
C GLY A 198 -15.88 1.89 -4.25
N SER A 199 -16.02 1.08 -3.18
CA SER A 199 -15.67 1.53 -1.84
C SER A 199 -14.16 1.66 -1.68
N LEU A 200 -13.74 2.46 -0.69
CA LEU A 200 -12.35 2.58 -0.29
C LEU A 200 -12.19 1.97 1.10
N TRP A 201 -11.20 1.12 1.27
CA TRP A 201 -10.86 0.53 2.54
C TRP A 201 -9.54 1.10 3.04
N PHE A 202 -9.43 1.39 4.33
CA PHE A 202 -8.22 1.96 4.91
C PHE A 202 -7.98 1.44 6.33
N ALA A 203 -6.71 1.43 6.73
CA ALA A 203 -6.30 1.08 8.07
C ALA A 203 -6.21 2.34 8.96
N GLU A 204 -6.66 2.24 10.21
CA GLU A 204 -6.60 3.28 11.23
C GLU A 204 -5.62 2.86 12.31
N ILE A 205 -4.33 3.12 12.05
CA ILE A 205 -3.20 2.60 12.85
C ILE A 205 -3.19 3.09 14.30
N GLY A 206 -3.73 4.30 14.54
CA GLY A 206 -3.77 4.92 15.87
C GLY A 206 -4.88 4.40 16.77
N ALA A 207 -5.87 3.66 16.23
CA ALA A 207 -7.04 3.24 16.99
C ALA A 207 -7.39 1.75 16.84
N GLY A 208 -6.57 0.97 16.13
CA GLY A 208 -6.85 -0.45 15.89
C GLY A 208 -8.20 -0.65 15.20
N ARG A 209 -8.42 -0.02 14.05
CA ARG A 209 -9.65 -0.12 13.27
C ARG A 209 -9.37 -0.28 11.79
N ILE A 210 -10.36 -0.77 11.07
CA ILE A 210 -10.42 -0.71 9.61
C ILE A 210 -11.58 0.20 9.24
N GLY A 211 -11.32 1.18 8.38
CA GLY A 211 -12.33 2.08 7.85
C GLY A 211 -12.78 1.68 6.45
N ARG A 212 -14.04 1.94 6.13
CA ARG A 212 -14.61 1.82 4.79
C ARG A 212 -15.34 3.10 4.44
N LEU A 213 -14.97 3.69 3.30
CA LEU A 213 -15.61 4.87 2.74
C LEU A 213 -16.38 4.47 1.48
N THR A 214 -17.63 4.88 1.41
CA THR A 214 -18.48 4.73 0.23
C THR A 214 -18.93 6.10 -0.26
N THR A 215 -19.12 6.22 -1.57
CA THR A 215 -19.64 7.43 -2.21
C THR A 215 -21.00 7.14 -2.82
N GLY A 216 -21.99 7.99 -2.54
CA GLY A 216 -23.33 7.86 -3.06
C GLY A 216 -23.97 9.23 -3.34
N GLU A 217 -25.26 9.25 -3.71
CA GLU A 217 -26.01 10.49 -3.95
C GLU A 217 -26.06 11.42 -2.72
N ALA A 218 -26.07 10.84 -1.52
CA ALA A 218 -26.04 11.57 -0.25
C ALA A 218 -24.67 12.10 0.14
N GLY A 219 -23.61 11.79 -0.63
CA GLY A 219 -22.23 12.16 -0.35
C GLY A 219 -21.35 11.00 0.08
N VAL A 220 -20.39 11.29 0.97
CA VAL A 220 -19.44 10.30 1.53
C VAL A 220 -19.99 9.75 2.83
N GLU A 221 -20.02 8.42 2.95
CA GLU A 221 -20.33 7.70 4.18
C GLU A 221 -19.08 6.92 4.62
N ILE A 222 -18.76 6.98 5.92
CA ILE A 222 -17.61 6.30 6.52
C ILE A 222 -18.11 5.36 7.62
N THR A 223 -17.73 4.10 7.51
CA THR A 223 -17.97 3.06 8.52
C THR A 223 -16.64 2.61 9.09
N GLU A 224 -16.52 2.53 10.41
CA GLU A 224 -15.33 2.09 11.12
C GLU A 224 -15.58 0.74 11.83
N PHE A 225 -14.68 -0.22 11.64
CA PHE A 225 -14.75 -1.57 12.22
C PHE A 225 -13.65 -1.71 13.27
N PRO A 226 -13.97 -1.68 14.58
CA PRO A 226 -12.97 -1.85 15.63
C PRO A 226 -12.42 -3.28 15.61
N LEU A 227 -11.10 -3.40 15.66
CA LEU A 227 -10.41 -4.68 15.77
C LEU A 227 -10.41 -5.17 17.23
N PRO A 228 -10.23 -6.48 17.47
CA PRO A 228 -10.24 -7.05 18.83
C PRO A 228 -9.21 -6.41 19.78
N GLU A 229 -8.02 -6.04 19.26
CA GLU A 229 -6.96 -5.38 20.02
C GLU A 229 -6.76 -3.95 19.50
N ALA A 230 -7.00 -2.93 20.34
CA ALA A 230 -6.92 -1.52 19.93
C ALA A 230 -5.49 -1.05 19.57
N ASP A 231 -4.46 -1.70 20.10
CA ASP A 231 -3.04 -1.43 19.86
C ASP A 231 -2.40 -2.36 18.82
N CYS A 232 -3.22 -3.11 18.05
CA CYS A 232 -2.74 -4.01 16.98
C CYS A 232 -2.05 -3.29 15.82
N ARG A 233 -2.24 -1.98 15.67
CA ARG A 233 -1.63 -1.12 14.66
C ARG A 233 -1.80 -1.65 13.23
N PRO A 234 -3.03 -1.68 12.69
CA PRO A 234 -3.26 -2.10 11.31
C PRO A 234 -2.52 -1.16 10.36
N HIS A 235 -1.85 -1.72 9.31
CA HIS A 235 -0.96 -0.90 8.49
C HIS A 235 -1.35 -0.90 7.01
N ALA A 236 -1.32 -2.01 6.32
CA ALA A 236 -1.68 -2.10 4.91
C ALA A 236 -2.99 -2.87 4.72
N VAL A 237 -3.66 -2.60 3.61
CA VAL A 237 -4.92 -3.22 3.23
C VAL A 237 -4.88 -3.72 1.78
N ALA A 238 -5.57 -4.82 1.52
CA ALA A 238 -5.84 -5.36 0.17
C ALA A 238 -7.26 -5.91 0.13
N VAL A 239 -7.97 -5.74 -0.98
CA VAL A 239 -9.34 -6.22 -1.10
C VAL A 239 -9.40 -7.42 -2.05
N ALA A 240 -10.01 -8.50 -1.57
CA ALA A 240 -10.29 -9.68 -2.38
C ALA A 240 -11.46 -9.43 -3.35
N PRO A 241 -11.60 -10.22 -4.44
CA PRO A 241 -12.67 -10.04 -5.42
C PRO A 241 -14.10 -10.11 -4.87
N ASP A 242 -14.29 -10.66 -3.64
CA ASP A 242 -15.59 -10.68 -2.96
C ASP A 242 -15.88 -9.46 -2.10
N GLY A 243 -14.98 -8.49 -2.10
CA GLY A 243 -15.07 -7.30 -1.28
C GLY A 243 -14.52 -7.46 0.15
N THR A 244 -14.04 -8.64 0.55
CA THR A 244 -13.37 -8.84 1.85
C THR A 244 -12.08 -8.04 1.88
N CYS A 245 -11.95 -7.14 2.84
CA CYS A 245 -10.71 -6.40 3.10
C CYS A 245 -9.77 -7.23 3.97
N TRP A 246 -8.55 -7.43 3.50
CA TRP A 246 -7.45 -8.06 4.21
C TRP A 246 -6.50 -6.98 4.70
N PHE A 247 -5.92 -7.17 5.88
CA PHE A 247 -5.03 -6.18 6.49
C PHE A 247 -3.89 -6.83 7.25
N THR A 248 -2.82 -6.07 7.43
CA THR A 248 -1.70 -6.44 8.29
C THR A 248 -1.84 -5.75 9.64
N GLU A 249 -1.45 -6.42 10.72
CA GLU A 249 -1.34 -5.87 12.06
C GLU A 249 0.14 -5.84 12.48
N TRP A 250 0.75 -4.70 12.27
CA TRP A 250 2.17 -4.50 12.56
C TRP A 250 2.50 -4.69 14.05
N GLY A 251 1.62 -4.21 14.95
CA GLY A 251 1.84 -4.27 16.40
C GLY A 251 1.74 -5.66 16.99
N THR A 252 0.90 -6.53 16.44
CA THR A 252 0.63 -7.88 17.00
C THR A 252 1.22 -9.01 16.17
N GLY A 253 1.75 -8.73 14.97
CA GLY A 253 2.33 -9.75 14.09
C GLY A 253 1.27 -10.70 13.54
N ARG A 254 0.14 -10.15 13.06
CA ARG A 254 -0.97 -10.89 12.46
C ARG A 254 -1.33 -10.36 11.08
N ILE A 255 -2.10 -11.13 10.36
CA ILE A 255 -2.96 -10.64 9.27
C ILE A 255 -4.41 -10.83 9.70
N GLY A 256 -5.28 -9.96 9.20
CA GLY A 256 -6.69 -10.07 9.46
C GLY A 256 -7.53 -9.88 8.20
N SER A 257 -8.80 -10.17 8.32
CA SER A 257 -9.80 -9.90 7.30
C SER A 257 -11.07 -9.32 7.91
N VAL A 258 -11.71 -8.40 7.22
CA VAL A 258 -13.04 -7.89 7.54
C VAL A 258 -13.93 -7.98 6.30
N THR A 259 -15.08 -8.65 6.45
CA THR A 259 -16.08 -8.74 5.37
C THR A 259 -16.87 -7.44 5.26
N PRO A 260 -17.53 -7.15 4.12
CA PRO A 260 -18.37 -5.95 3.97
C PRO A 260 -19.48 -5.78 5.02
N ASP A 261 -19.92 -6.88 5.63
CA ASP A 261 -20.91 -6.92 6.73
C ASP A 261 -20.27 -6.84 8.13
N GLY A 262 -18.94 -6.64 8.22
CA GLY A 262 -18.22 -6.33 9.46
C GLY A 262 -17.70 -7.54 10.24
N LYS A 263 -17.74 -8.76 9.68
CA LYS A 263 -17.17 -9.95 10.34
C LYS A 263 -15.64 -9.91 10.25
N ILE A 264 -14.97 -9.85 11.42
CA ILE A 264 -13.51 -9.83 11.54
C ILE A 264 -12.99 -11.24 11.87
N THR A 265 -11.83 -11.59 11.27
CA THR A 265 -11.09 -12.80 11.58
C THR A 265 -9.60 -12.52 11.50
N GLU A 266 -8.82 -12.96 12.48
CA GLU A 266 -7.36 -12.73 12.58
C GLU A 266 -6.58 -14.05 12.51
N TYR A 267 -5.36 -13.99 11.96
CA TYR A 267 -4.49 -15.13 11.74
C TYR A 267 -3.06 -14.76 12.16
N PRO A 268 -2.46 -15.46 13.15
CA PRO A 268 -1.09 -15.15 13.59
C PRO A 268 -0.08 -15.54 12.52
N LEU A 269 0.96 -14.73 12.36
CA LEU A 269 2.13 -15.07 11.55
C LEU A 269 2.93 -16.22 12.22
N ALA A 270 3.76 -16.88 11.42
CA ALA A 270 4.50 -18.08 11.84
C ALA A 270 5.47 -17.84 13.02
N ALA A 271 5.89 -16.59 13.25
CA ALA A 271 6.75 -16.21 14.36
C ALA A 271 6.41 -14.81 14.87
N PRO A 272 6.55 -14.56 16.18
CA PRO A 272 6.33 -13.21 16.75
C PRO A 272 7.41 -12.23 16.26
N GLY A 273 7.07 -10.93 16.25
CA GLY A 273 8.00 -9.85 15.91
C GLY A 273 8.36 -9.74 14.42
N ARG A 274 7.59 -10.35 13.54
CA ARG A 274 7.81 -10.33 12.09
C ARG A 274 7.52 -8.98 11.42
N GLU A 275 6.75 -8.12 12.06
CA GLU A 275 6.39 -6.78 11.57
C GLU A 275 5.84 -6.81 10.13
N PRO A 276 4.59 -7.29 9.93
CA PRO A 276 3.98 -7.31 8.61
C PRO A 276 3.60 -5.90 8.18
N HIS A 277 4.01 -5.52 6.95
CA HIS A 277 3.69 -4.24 6.33
C HIS A 277 2.80 -4.41 5.12
N GLY A 278 3.36 -4.52 3.92
CA GLY A 278 2.58 -4.64 2.69
C GLY A 278 1.96 -6.02 2.49
N LEU A 279 0.78 -6.07 1.86
CA LEU A 279 0.16 -7.32 1.43
C LEU A 279 -0.48 -7.15 0.05
N VAL A 280 -0.54 -8.23 -0.72
CA VAL A 280 -1.15 -8.25 -2.06
C VAL A 280 -1.62 -9.66 -2.41
N PHE A 281 -2.72 -9.75 -3.15
CA PHE A 281 -3.09 -10.99 -3.82
C PHE A 281 -2.27 -11.16 -5.10
N GLY A 282 -1.55 -12.27 -5.20
CA GLY A 282 -0.84 -12.64 -6.40
C GLY A 282 -1.78 -13.10 -7.52
N PRO A 283 -1.26 -13.27 -8.75
CA PRO A 283 -2.05 -13.71 -9.89
C PRO A 283 -2.58 -15.15 -9.74
N ASP A 284 -2.00 -15.92 -8.82
CA ASP A 284 -2.43 -17.27 -8.44
C ASP A 284 -3.53 -17.29 -7.35
N GLY A 285 -3.96 -16.10 -6.87
CA GLY A 285 -4.93 -15.95 -5.80
C GLY A 285 -4.36 -16.16 -4.39
N THR A 286 -3.05 -16.42 -4.27
CA THR A 286 -2.35 -16.49 -2.98
C THR A 286 -2.20 -15.09 -2.40
N LEU A 287 -2.43 -14.94 -1.09
CA LEU A 287 -2.12 -13.70 -0.38
C LEU A 287 -0.64 -13.71 0.03
N TYR A 288 0.08 -12.68 -0.37
CA TYR A 288 1.50 -12.46 -0.04
C TYR A 288 1.63 -11.30 0.93
N VAL A 289 2.49 -11.47 1.95
CA VAL A 289 2.71 -10.48 3.01
C VAL A 289 4.20 -10.21 3.15
N ALA A 290 4.60 -8.96 3.06
CA ALA A 290 5.95 -8.51 3.33
C ALA A 290 6.14 -8.38 4.85
N GLU A 291 7.10 -9.13 5.41
CA GLU A 291 7.43 -9.13 6.83
C GLU A 291 8.80 -8.48 7.02
N GLU A 292 8.87 -7.26 7.55
CA GLU A 292 10.09 -6.43 7.59
C GLU A 292 11.26 -7.14 8.27
N ARG A 293 10.97 -7.93 9.33
CA ARG A 293 11.95 -8.78 10.04
C ARG A 293 11.90 -10.24 9.61
N GLY A 294 11.46 -10.51 8.40
CA GLY A 294 11.28 -11.87 7.90
C GLY A 294 11.62 -11.99 6.43
N GLY A 295 10.64 -12.36 5.67
CA GLY A 295 10.68 -12.52 4.22
C GLY A 295 9.33 -12.17 3.63
N VAL A 296 8.88 -12.93 2.65
CA VAL A 296 7.53 -12.81 2.10
C VAL A 296 6.75 -14.06 2.45
N SER A 297 5.80 -13.96 3.38
CA SER A 297 4.92 -15.09 3.71
C SER A 297 3.79 -15.23 2.70
N ARG A 298 3.34 -16.47 2.51
CA ARG A 298 2.32 -16.87 1.54
C ARG A 298 1.18 -17.54 2.27
N TRP A 299 -0.05 -17.19 1.88
CA TRP A 299 -1.26 -17.65 2.52
C TRP A 299 -2.29 -18.09 1.49
N GLU A 300 -2.74 -19.33 1.61
CA GLU A 300 -3.84 -19.84 0.81
C GLU A 300 -5.16 -19.34 1.40
N VAL A 301 -5.95 -18.68 0.56
CA VAL A 301 -7.28 -18.18 0.91
C VAL A 301 -8.30 -18.95 0.08
N ARG A 302 -8.89 -19.99 0.66
CA ARG A 302 -9.92 -20.81 0.00
C ARG A 302 -11.30 -20.44 0.51
N ARG A 303 -12.22 -20.30 -0.40
CA ARG A 303 -13.66 -20.19 -0.11
C ARG A 303 -14.30 -21.55 -0.24
N THR A 304 -14.95 -21.99 0.81
CA THR A 304 -15.71 -23.24 0.83
C THR A 304 -17.20 -22.92 0.94
N GLY A 305 -17.95 -23.43 -0.02
CA GLY A 305 -19.41 -23.41 -0.04
C GLY A 305 -20.02 -22.50 -1.10
N ARG A 306 -20.88 -23.13 -1.88
CA ARG A 306 -21.91 -22.48 -2.71
C ARG A 306 -23.03 -21.93 -1.83
#